data_d31b643dfcd7d19030542c7672d53f1e
#
_entry.id   d31b643dfcd7d19030542c7672d53f1e
#
_cell.length_a   1.000
_cell.length_b   1.000
_cell.length_c   1.000
_cell.angle_alpha   90.00
_cell.angle_beta   90.00
_cell.angle_gamma   90.00
#
_symmetry.space_group_name_H-M   'P 1'
#
loop_
_entity.id
_entity.type
_entity.pdbx_description
1 polymer ?
#
loop_
_entity_poly.entity_id
_entity_poly.type
_entity_poly.pdbx_seq_one_letter_code
_entity_poly.pdbx_strand_id
1 'polypeptide(L)'
;MTMTITPTITRESLLSLEAYSKYRKENKPAIMAHRKLRSVRLGENLNLQFESETTLRYQIQEMLRIEKVFEEEGIQQELDAYVPLLPTGHNWKGTLLLEYPDVNERKRELSRLIGIEDRMFIEVEGHARVYAIADEDLERENDEKTSAVHFVRFELNAAMRAAVKAGAGVKLGCDHTNYPAHTSMAPETLASLAGDLI
;
A
#
# COMPACT_ATOMS: atom_id res chain seq x y z
N MET A 1 9.40 18.16 18.99
CA MET A 1 8.51 18.87 18.05
C MET A 1 8.14 17.87 16.96
N THR A 2 6.93 17.36 17.02
CA THR A 2 6.40 16.45 16.00
C THR A 2 6.07 17.31 14.78
N MET A 3 6.84 17.20 13.70
CA MET A 3 6.47 17.84 12.44
C MET A 3 5.18 17.15 11.95
N THR A 4 4.08 17.84 12.03
CA THR A 4 2.83 17.39 11.41
C THR A 4 2.98 17.61 9.91
N ILE A 5 3.17 16.54 9.15
CA ILE A 5 3.18 16.62 7.69
C ILE A 5 1.75 16.95 7.28
N THR A 6 1.55 18.11 6.68
CA THR A 6 0.25 18.48 6.10
C THR A 6 -0.03 17.55 4.93
N PRO A 7 -1.18 16.88 4.89
CA PRO A 7 -1.53 16.02 3.76
C PRO A 7 -1.45 16.79 2.45
N THR A 8 -0.76 16.22 1.46
CA THR A 8 -0.63 16.81 0.13
C THR A 8 -1.87 16.60 -0.72
N ILE A 9 -2.71 15.61 -0.35
CA ILE A 9 -4.00 15.36 -0.98
C ILE A 9 -5.09 16.00 -0.13
N THR A 10 -5.65 17.09 -0.66
CA THR A 10 -6.77 17.83 -0.05
C THR A 10 -7.89 17.96 -1.07
N ARG A 11 -9.07 18.40 -0.63
CA ARG A 11 -10.23 18.65 -1.51
C ARG A 11 -9.87 19.60 -2.67
N GLU A 12 -9.16 20.66 -2.38
CA GLU A 12 -8.77 21.70 -3.36
C GLU A 12 -7.72 21.18 -4.36
N SER A 13 -6.97 20.15 -3.99
CA SER A 13 -5.96 19.53 -4.83
C SER A 13 -6.52 18.49 -5.81
N LEU A 14 -7.78 18.09 -5.65
CA LEU A 14 -8.47 17.16 -6.53
C LEU A 14 -9.05 17.87 -7.75
N LEU A 15 -9.00 17.22 -8.90
CA LEU A 15 -9.59 17.68 -10.14
C LEU A 15 -11.11 17.41 -10.15
N SER A 16 -11.88 18.29 -10.83
CA SER A 16 -13.26 17.96 -11.16
C SER A 16 -13.33 16.71 -12.05
N LEU A 17 -14.48 16.03 -12.11
CA LEU A 17 -14.62 14.81 -12.91
C LEU A 17 -14.32 15.05 -14.40
N GLU A 18 -14.70 16.20 -14.94
CA GLU A 18 -14.38 16.58 -16.34
C GLU A 18 -12.89 16.83 -16.54
N ALA A 19 -12.26 17.58 -15.63
CA ALA A 19 -10.82 17.86 -15.71
C ALA A 19 -10.02 16.54 -15.53
N TYR A 20 -10.44 15.69 -14.59
CA TYR A 20 -9.81 14.40 -14.37
C TYR A 20 -9.96 13.47 -15.58
N SER A 21 -11.11 13.47 -16.26
CA SER A 21 -11.32 12.66 -17.45
C SER A 21 -10.32 12.99 -18.58
N LYS A 22 -9.94 14.26 -18.73
CA LYS A 22 -8.91 14.70 -19.68
C LYS A 22 -7.52 14.29 -19.18
N TYR A 23 -7.18 14.68 -17.95
CA TYR A 23 -5.89 14.36 -17.31
C TYR A 23 -5.58 12.86 -17.37
N ARG A 24 -6.56 12.03 -17.06
CA ARG A 24 -6.45 10.57 -17.02
C ARG A 24 -5.98 9.98 -18.35
N LYS A 25 -6.50 10.47 -19.48
CA LYS A 25 -6.14 9.95 -20.81
C LYS A 25 -4.64 10.08 -21.09
N GLU A 26 -4.06 11.19 -20.66
CA GLU A 26 -2.66 11.53 -20.92
C GLU A 26 -1.73 10.89 -19.89
N ASN A 27 -2.13 10.86 -18.61
CA ASN A 27 -1.26 10.53 -17.49
C ASN A 27 -1.38 9.08 -17.00
N LYS A 28 -2.46 8.35 -17.35
CA LYS A 28 -2.66 6.96 -16.89
C LYS A 28 -1.48 6.04 -17.18
N PRO A 29 -0.82 6.06 -18.36
CA PRO A 29 0.33 5.19 -18.60
C PRO A 29 1.49 5.42 -17.61
N ALA A 30 1.81 6.69 -17.31
CA ALA A 30 2.86 7.03 -16.35
C ALA A 30 2.48 6.61 -14.93
N ILE A 31 1.22 6.81 -14.53
CA ILE A 31 0.71 6.39 -13.21
C ILE A 31 0.77 4.87 -13.07
N MET A 32 0.39 4.13 -14.12
CA MET A 32 0.47 2.65 -14.10
C MET A 32 1.91 2.15 -14.03
N ALA A 33 2.84 2.81 -14.72
CA ALA A 33 4.27 2.51 -14.61
C ALA A 33 4.79 2.75 -13.18
N HIS A 34 4.41 3.87 -12.55
CA HIS A 34 4.74 4.17 -11.16
C HIS A 34 4.14 3.13 -10.19
N ARG A 35 2.88 2.74 -10.36
CA ARG A 35 2.26 1.69 -9.55
C ARG A 35 2.99 0.35 -9.70
N LYS A 36 3.31 -0.04 -10.93
CA LYS A 36 4.05 -1.28 -11.21
C LYS A 36 5.41 -1.29 -10.54
N LEU A 37 6.13 -0.16 -10.57
CA LEU A 37 7.41 0.01 -9.91
C LEU A 37 7.34 -0.21 -8.40
N ARG A 38 6.22 0.10 -7.79
CA ARG A 38 5.96 0.01 -6.34
C ARG A 38 5.14 -1.22 -5.94
N SER A 39 5.01 -2.19 -6.82
CA SER A 39 4.30 -3.44 -6.58
C SER A 39 5.30 -4.58 -6.43
N VAL A 40 5.23 -5.29 -5.30
CA VAL A 40 6.12 -6.41 -4.98
C VAL A 40 5.30 -7.68 -4.80
N ARG A 41 5.50 -8.63 -5.71
CA ARG A 41 4.88 -9.95 -5.58
C ARG A 41 5.65 -10.81 -4.59
N LEU A 42 4.89 -11.53 -3.76
CA LEU A 42 5.40 -12.48 -2.81
C LEU A 42 4.75 -13.85 -3.07
N GLY A 43 5.48 -14.74 -3.71
CA GLY A 43 4.90 -15.98 -4.22
C GLY A 43 3.90 -15.74 -5.37
N GLU A 44 2.92 -16.63 -5.50
CA GLU A 44 1.97 -16.58 -6.62
C GLU A 44 0.75 -15.70 -6.36
N ASN A 45 0.31 -15.60 -5.10
CA ASN A 45 -1.00 -15.07 -4.75
C ASN A 45 -0.96 -13.80 -3.89
N LEU A 46 0.20 -13.39 -3.36
CA LEU A 46 0.33 -12.16 -2.62
C LEU A 46 0.97 -11.07 -3.47
N ASN A 47 0.39 -9.90 -3.40
CA ASN A 47 0.95 -8.68 -4.00
C ASN A 47 0.85 -7.53 -3.00
N LEU A 48 1.98 -6.91 -2.68
CA LEU A 48 2.02 -5.70 -1.87
C LEU A 48 2.25 -4.49 -2.77
N GLN A 49 1.24 -3.64 -2.85
CA GLN A 49 1.32 -2.34 -3.52
C GLN A 49 1.72 -1.29 -2.48
N PHE A 50 2.96 -0.80 -2.56
CA PHE A 50 3.39 0.32 -1.72
C PHE A 50 2.75 1.62 -2.20
N GLU A 51 2.08 2.30 -1.28
CA GLU A 51 1.36 3.54 -1.58
C GLU A 51 2.28 4.76 -1.60
N SER A 52 1.84 5.75 -2.34
CA SER A 52 2.45 7.08 -2.46
C SER A 52 1.37 8.11 -2.74
N GLU A 53 1.71 9.39 -2.72
CA GLU A 53 0.76 10.43 -3.14
C GLU A 53 0.17 10.16 -4.52
N THR A 54 1.01 9.76 -5.48
CA THR A 54 0.56 9.47 -6.86
C THR A 54 -0.44 8.31 -6.92
N THR A 55 -0.19 7.22 -6.19
CA THR A 55 -1.07 6.05 -6.22
C THR A 55 -2.39 6.34 -5.53
N LEU A 56 -2.37 7.02 -4.40
CA LEU A 56 -3.57 7.34 -3.62
C LEU A 56 -4.42 8.43 -4.31
N ARG A 57 -3.78 9.48 -4.83
CA ARG A 57 -4.49 10.50 -5.62
C ARG A 57 -5.20 9.86 -6.83
N TYR A 58 -4.53 8.95 -7.51
CA TYR A 58 -5.14 8.21 -8.60
C TYR A 58 -6.32 7.37 -8.12
N GLN A 59 -6.17 6.65 -7.00
CA GLN A 59 -7.24 5.81 -6.44
C GLN A 59 -8.46 6.65 -6.07
N ILE A 60 -8.30 7.74 -5.33
CA ILE A 60 -9.39 8.65 -4.97
C ILE A 60 -10.11 9.15 -6.24
N GLN A 61 -9.36 9.67 -7.21
CA GLN A 61 -9.94 10.21 -8.44
C GLN A 61 -10.65 9.14 -9.29
N GLU A 62 -10.16 7.90 -9.31
CA GLU A 62 -10.84 6.79 -9.99
C GLU A 62 -12.14 6.40 -9.27
N MET A 63 -12.16 6.38 -7.92
CA MET A 63 -13.38 6.10 -7.15
C MET A 63 -14.42 7.17 -7.41
N LEU A 64 -14.07 8.46 -7.26
CA LEU A 64 -14.98 9.57 -7.55
C LEU A 64 -15.55 9.48 -8.97
N ARG A 65 -14.71 9.12 -9.95
CA ARG A 65 -15.12 8.98 -11.36
C ARG A 65 -16.07 7.80 -11.58
N ILE A 66 -15.74 6.62 -11.04
CA ILE A 66 -16.49 5.38 -11.27
C ILE A 66 -17.85 5.45 -10.59
N GLU A 67 -17.87 5.95 -9.37
CA GLU A 67 -19.08 6.07 -8.57
C GLU A 67 -19.87 7.35 -8.84
N LYS A 68 -19.31 8.23 -9.72
CA LYS A 68 -19.90 9.53 -10.07
C LYS A 68 -20.19 10.41 -8.85
N VAL A 69 -19.24 10.40 -7.90
CA VAL A 69 -19.32 11.21 -6.70
C VAL A 69 -18.89 12.65 -7.02
N PHE A 70 -19.76 13.61 -6.78
CA PHE A 70 -19.50 15.05 -6.96
C PHE A 70 -19.99 15.88 -5.78
N GLU A 71 -20.71 15.28 -4.84
CA GLU A 71 -21.13 15.93 -3.62
C GLU A 71 -19.97 16.00 -2.62
N GLU A 72 -19.85 17.11 -1.90
CA GLU A 72 -18.74 17.36 -0.97
C GLU A 72 -18.60 16.29 0.10
N GLU A 73 -19.71 15.80 0.64
CA GLU A 73 -19.72 14.76 1.67
C GLU A 73 -19.09 13.45 1.16
N GLY A 74 -19.46 13.01 -0.04
CA GLY A 74 -18.89 11.81 -0.65
C GLY A 74 -17.41 11.97 -1.01
N ILE A 75 -17.00 13.17 -1.46
CA ILE A 75 -15.59 13.46 -1.72
C ILE A 75 -14.78 13.41 -0.42
N GLN A 76 -15.31 13.96 0.67
CA GLN A 76 -14.65 13.92 1.97
C GLN A 76 -14.53 12.49 2.50
N GLN A 77 -15.54 11.64 2.33
CA GLN A 77 -15.48 10.23 2.69
C GLN A 77 -14.33 9.48 1.98
N GLU A 78 -14.13 9.74 0.68
CA GLU A 78 -12.99 9.16 -0.05
C GLU A 78 -11.64 9.68 0.47
N LEU A 79 -11.55 10.98 0.78
CA LEU A 79 -10.35 11.55 1.37
C LEU A 79 -10.05 10.92 2.74
N ASP A 80 -11.05 10.80 3.60
CA ASP A 80 -10.91 10.23 4.95
C ASP A 80 -10.50 8.76 4.90
N ALA A 81 -10.92 8.01 3.88
CA ALA A 81 -10.54 6.61 3.70
C ALA A 81 -9.10 6.43 3.21
N TYR A 82 -8.63 7.26 2.27
CA TYR A 82 -7.36 7.02 1.59
C TYR A 82 -6.19 7.91 2.05
N VAL A 83 -6.44 9.14 2.51
CA VAL A 83 -5.35 10.04 2.98
C VAL A 83 -4.53 9.44 4.14
N PRO A 84 -5.12 8.69 5.09
CA PRO A 84 -4.35 8.03 6.15
C PRO A 84 -3.32 7.01 5.63
N LEU A 85 -3.44 6.53 4.39
CA LEU A 85 -2.50 5.61 3.76
C LEU A 85 -1.26 6.30 3.18
N LEU A 86 -1.15 7.64 3.24
CA LEU A 86 0.06 8.36 2.82
C LEU A 86 1.24 8.00 3.73
N PRO A 87 2.43 7.71 3.17
CA PRO A 87 3.67 7.58 3.94
C PRO A 87 3.96 8.87 4.73
N THR A 88 4.54 8.71 5.92
CA THR A 88 4.82 9.85 6.83
C THR A 88 6.30 10.23 6.90
N GLY A 89 7.13 9.66 6.03
CA GLY A 89 8.58 9.84 6.05
C GLY A 89 9.32 8.90 7.00
N HIS A 90 8.61 8.19 7.88
CA HIS A 90 9.18 7.22 8.82
C HIS A 90 8.74 5.78 8.54
N ASN A 91 7.85 5.60 7.61
CA ASN A 91 7.24 4.31 7.30
C ASN A 91 7.00 4.15 5.80
N TRP A 92 6.76 2.91 5.42
CA TRP A 92 6.11 2.56 4.18
C TRP A 92 4.70 2.05 4.49
N LYS A 93 3.74 2.49 3.72
CA LYS A 93 2.37 2.01 3.78
C LYS A 93 2.02 1.34 2.47
N GLY A 94 1.15 0.35 2.53
CA GLY A 94 0.78 -0.41 1.34
C GLY A 94 -0.53 -1.13 1.47
N THR A 95 -1.06 -1.51 0.31
CA THR A 95 -2.22 -2.36 0.17
C THR A 95 -1.76 -3.78 -0.16
N LEU A 96 -2.01 -4.71 0.75
CA LEU A 96 -1.76 -6.13 0.55
C LEU A 96 -2.97 -6.75 -0.16
N LEU A 97 -2.71 -7.44 -1.25
CA LEU A 97 -3.72 -8.10 -2.08
C LEU A 97 -3.49 -9.60 -2.08
N LEU A 98 -4.52 -10.38 -1.75
CA LEU A 98 -4.57 -11.83 -1.90
C LEU A 98 -5.32 -12.16 -3.17
N GLU A 99 -4.58 -12.56 -4.21
CA GLU A 99 -5.08 -12.70 -5.58
C GLU A 99 -5.33 -14.17 -5.92
N TYR A 100 -6.55 -14.65 -5.73
CA TYR A 100 -7.03 -15.96 -6.13
C TYR A 100 -8.16 -15.81 -7.15
N PRO A 101 -7.94 -16.08 -8.45
CA PRO A 101 -8.93 -15.87 -9.49
C PRO A 101 -10.17 -16.76 -9.34
N ASP A 102 -9.98 -18.04 -8.99
CA ASP A 102 -11.09 -18.97 -8.77
C ASP A 102 -11.81 -18.67 -7.46
N VAL A 103 -13.15 -18.62 -7.51
CA VAL A 103 -13.98 -18.25 -6.35
C VAL A 103 -13.93 -19.29 -5.23
N ASN A 104 -13.89 -20.58 -5.57
CA ASN A 104 -13.89 -21.65 -4.58
C ASN A 104 -12.51 -21.77 -3.93
N GLU A 105 -11.45 -21.66 -4.73
CA GLU A 105 -10.08 -21.57 -4.24
C GLU A 105 -9.92 -20.36 -3.31
N ARG A 106 -10.36 -19.18 -3.73
CA ARG A 106 -10.29 -17.96 -2.92
C ARG A 106 -10.96 -18.13 -1.57
N LYS A 107 -12.18 -18.70 -1.52
CA LYS A 107 -12.87 -18.95 -0.25
C LYS A 107 -12.07 -19.87 0.68
N ARG A 108 -11.53 -20.96 0.13
CA ARG A 108 -10.71 -21.92 0.87
C ARG A 108 -9.42 -21.28 1.38
N GLU A 109 -8.71 -20.56 0.51
CA GLU A 109 -7.42 -19.99 0.90
C GLU A 109 -7.59 -18.83 1.90
N LEU A 110 -8.59 -17.97 1.73
CA LEU A 110 -8.86 -16.90 2.71
C LEU A 110 -9.20 -17.46 4.11
N SER A 111 -9.85 -18.63 4.21
CA SER A 111 -10.09 -19.26 5.51
C SER A 111 -8.83 -19.89 6.14
N ARG A 112 -7.82 -20.23 5.33
CA ARG A 112 -6.54 -20.78 5.79
C ARG A 112 -5.51 -19.71 6.15
N LEU A 113 -5.73 -18.47 5.69
CA LEU A 113 -4.79 -17.37 5.78
C LEU A 113 -5.20 -16.29 6.80
N ILE A 114 -6.08 -16.63 7.75
CA ILE A 114 -6.46 -15.76 8.86
C ILE A 114 -5.20 -15.28 9.60
N GLY A 115 -5.05 -13.98 9.82
CA GLY A 115 -3.89 -13.35 10.46
C GLY A 115 -2.65 -13.22 9.58
N ILE A 116 -2.78 -13.40 8.26
CA ILE A 116 -1.63 -13.28 7.33
C ILE A 116 -1.07 -11.87 7.28
N GLU A 117 -1.88 -10.85 7.43
CA GLU A 117 -1.49 -9.44 7.48
C GLU A 117 -0.50 -9.15 8.60
N ASP A 118 -0.66 -9.76 9.76
CA ASP A 118 0.23 -9.62 10.93
C ASP A 118 1.54 -10.42 10.78
N ARG A 119 1.62 -11.30 9.80
CA ARG A 119 2.79 -12.10 9.47
C ARG A 119 3.62 -11.56 8.32
N MET A 120 3.19 -10.45 7.76
CA MET A 120 3.99 -9.72 6.78
C MET A 120 5.13 -8.99 7.46
N PHE A 121 6.32 -9.04 6.87
CA PHE A 121 7.49 -8.34 7.39
C PHE A 121 8.36 -7.76 6.28
N ILE A 122 9.13 -6.73 6.62
CA ILE A 122 10.29 -6.28 5.86
C ILE A 122 11.56 -6.53 6.68
N GLU A 123 12.67 -6.78 5.98
CA GLU A 123 13.98 -6.97 6.59
C GLU A 123 15.00 -6.12 5.82
N VAL A 124 15.45 -5.05 6.43
CA VAL A 124 16.55 -4.21 5.90
C VAL A 124 17.87 -4.91 6.24
N GLU A 125 18.78 -4.99 5.29
CA GLU A 125 20.08 -5.64 5.47
C GLU A 125 20.80 -5.11 6.71
N GLY A 126 21.24 -6.02 7.59
CA GLY A 126 21.90 -5.69 8.85
C GLY A 126 20.95 -5.29 9.98
N HIS A 127 19.65 -5.34 9.79
CA HIS A 127 18.66 -4.98 10.81
C HIS A 127 17.66 -6.13 11.09
N ALA A 128 17.02 -6.07 12.26
CA ALA A 128 15.93 -6.98 12.61
C ALA A 128 14.71 -6.79 11.72
N ARG A 129 13.89 -7.84 11.60
CA ARG A 129 12.61 -7.77 10.89
C ARG A 129 11.67 -6.74 11.52
N VAL A 130 10.94 -6.05 10.66
CA VAL A 130 9.84 -5.18 11.04
C VAL A 130 8.56 -5.81 10.53
N TYR A 131 7.70 -6.22 11.45
CA TYR A 131 6.38 -6.76 11.11
C TYR A 131 5.41 -5.63 10.76
N ALA A 132 4.46 -5.95 9.91
CA ALA A 132 3.40 -5.04 9.56
C ALA A 132 2.53 -4.70 10.77
N ILE A 133 2.04 -3.47 10.80
CA ILE A 133 0.90 -3.05 11.60
C ILE A 133 -0.25 -2.95 10.60
N ALA A 134 -1.27 -3.77 10.79
CA ALA A 134 -2.32 -3.96 9.79
C ALA A 134 -3.66 -3.40 10.25
N ASP A 135 -4.49 -3.04 9.27
CA ASP A 135 -5.92 -2.76 9.40
C ASP A 135 -6.30 -1.83 10.57
N GLU A 136 -5.51 -0.75 10.75
CA GLU A 136 -5.71 0.24 11.82
C GLU A 136 -7.02 1.05 11.67
N ASP A 137 -7.67 0.99 10.51
CA ASP A 137 -8.93 1.69 10.21
C ASP A 137 -10.16 0.86 10.54
N LEU A 138 -10.14 -0.44 10.25
CA LEU A 138 -11.23 -1.37 10.56
C LEU A 138 -10.75 -2.83 10.51
N GLU A 139 -11.39 -3.67 11.27
CA GLU A 139 -11.14 -5.12 11.26
C GLU A 139 -11.60 -5.74 9.93
N ARG A 140 -10.69 -6.51 9.28
CA ARG A 140 -10.91 -7.12 7.97
C ARG A 140 -10.95 -8.64 7.99
N GLU A 141 -10.91 -9.24 9.16
CA GLU A 141 -11.04 -10.69 9.32
C GLU A 141 -12.14 -11.05 10.32
N ASN A 142 -12.55 -12.30 10.31
CA ASN A 142 -13.43 -12.90 11.28
C ASN A 142 -13.00 -14.35 11.52
N ASP A 143 -13.72 -15.08 12.38
CA ASP A 143 -13.41 -16.48 12.75
C ASP A 143 -13.45 -17.45 11.55
N GLU A 144 -14.04 -17.07 10.42
CA GLU A 144 -14.19 -17.93 9.24
C GLU A 144 -13.15 -17.67 8.15
N LYS A 145 -12.77 -16.42 7.97
CA LYS A 145 -11.86 -16.01 6.88
C LYS A 145 -11.26 -14.62 7.10
N THR A 146 -10.11 -14.39 6.47
CA THR A 146 -9.53 -13.06 6.31
C THR A 146 -10.05 -12.37 5.04
N SER A 147 -9.77 -11.08 4.88
CA SER A 147 -10.04 -10.32 3.66
C SER A 147 -9.06 -10.65 2.53
N ALA A 148 -9.45 -10.38 1.31
CA ALA A 148 -8.54 -10.38 0.16
C ALA A 148 -7.72 -9.08 0.04
N VAL A 149 -7.99 -8.08 0.87
CA VAL A 149 -7.35 -6.77 0.87
C VAL A 149 -7.10 -6.33 2.30
N HIS A 150 -5.86 -5.98 2.62
CA HIS A 150 -5.47 -5.40 3.91
C HIS A 150 -4.64 -4.14 3.69
N PHE A 151 -4.73 -3.19 4.60
CA PHE A 151 -3.85 -2.04 4.66
C PHE A 151 -2.77 -2.29 5.71
N VAL A 152 -1.51 -2.16 5.30
CA VAL A 152 -0.36 -2.48 6.13
C VAL A 152 0.62 -1.32 6.20
N ARG A 153 1.28 -1.19 7.35
CA ARG A 153 2.28 -0.16 7.62
C ARG A 153 3.54 -0.78 8.23
N PHE A 154 4.70 -0.42 7.70
CA PHE A 154 6.00 -0.84 8.22
C PHE A 154 6.74 0.38 8.76
N GLU A 155 6.97 0.43 10.05
CA GLU A 155 7.71 1.51 10.71
C GLU A 155 9.21 1.28 10.63
N LEU A 156 9.95 2.24 10.08
CA LEU A 156 11.40 2.17 9.99
C LEU A 156 12.04 3.14 10.99
N ASN A 157 12.90 2.62 11.84
CA ASN A 157 13.71 3.47 12.71
C ASN A 157 14.75 4.28 11.92
N ALA A 158 15.40 5.25 12.55
CA ALA A 158 16.35 6.15 11.89
C ALA A 158 17.52 5.40 11.23
N ALA A 159 18.04 4.34 11.85
CA ALA A 159 19.13 3.55 11.32
C ALA A 159 18.72 2.78 10.05
N MET A 160 17.52 2.19 10.06
CA MET A 160 16.96 1.51 8.88
C MET A 160 16.75 2.48 7.72
N ARG A 161 16.18 3.66 7.97
CA ARG A 161 15.98 4.68 6.95
C ARG A 161 17.31 5.14 6.33
N ALA A 162 18.31 5.38 7.17
CA ALA A 162 19.66 5.72 6.71
C ALA A 162 20.28 4.59 5.86
N ALA A 163 20.14 3.34 6.29
CA ALA A 163 20.62 2.18 5.55
C ALA A 163 19.96 2.05 4.16
N VAL A 164 18.61 2.16 4.10
CA VAL A 164 17.87 2.15 2.83
C VAL A 164 18.31 3.28 1.91
N LYS A 165 18.46 4.50 2.43
CA LYS A 165 18.94 5.65 1.65
C LYS A 165 20.40 5.49 1.18
N ALA A 166 21.19 4.71 1.90
CA ALA A 166 22.55 4.33 1.51
C ALA A 166 22.59 3.14 0.52
N GLY A 167 21.44 2.56 0.15
CA GLY A 167 21.34 1.50 -0.83
C GLY A 167 21.36 0.08 -0.24
N ALA A 168 21.10 -0.08 1.07
CA ALA A 168 20.97 -1.39 1.67
C ALA A 168 19.80 -2.19 1.03
N GLY A 169 20.01 -3.49 0.86
CA GLY A 169 18.99 -4.40 0.36
C GLY A 169 17.82 -4.54 1.34
N VAL A 170 16.63 -4.75 0.82
CA VAL A 170 15.44 -5.00 1.62
C VAL A 170 14.72 -6.23 1.09
N LYS A 171 14.30 -7.11 2.01
CA LYS A 171 13.42 -8.24 1.72
C LYS A 171 12.01 -7.94 2.20
N LEU A 172 11.02 -8.33 1.40
CA LEU A 172 9.64 -8.50 1.81
C LEU A 172 9.42 -9.98 2.12
N GLY A 173 8.71 -10.28 3.19
CA GLY A 173 8.39 -11.66 3.55
C GLY A 173 7.07 -11.81 4.28
N CYS A 174 6.64 -13.05 4.38
CA CYS A 174 5.54 -13.53 5.18
C CYS A 174 5.98 -14.80 5.90
N ASP A 175 5.76 -14.90 7.20
CA ASP A 175 6.05 -16.10 7.98
C ASP A 175 4.77 -16.78 8.51
N HIS A 176 3.64 -16.51 7.86
CA HIS A 176 2.42 -17.24 8.13
C HIS A 176 2.59 -18.73 7.79
N THR A 177 2.13 -19.62 8.69
CA THR A 177 2.34 -21.07 8.57
C THR A 177 1.89 -21.66 7.23
N ASN A 178 0.79 -21.15 6.68
CA ASN A 178 0.23 -21.61 5.41
C ASN A 178 0.75 -20.85 4.20
N TYR A 179 1.59 -19.82 4.39
CA TYR A 179 2.17 -19.03 3.31
C TYR A 179 3.58 -18.50 3.66
N PRO A 180 4.53 -19.38 3.98
CA PRO A 180 5.90 -18.94 4.25
C PRO A 180 6.59 -18.56 2.94
N ALA A 181 6.92 -17.28 2.75
CA ALA A 181 7.57 -16.80 1.56
C ALA A 181 8.41 -15.54 1.84
N HIS A 182 9.42 -15.30 1.01
CA HIS A 182 10.17 -14.04 1.02
C HIS A 182 10.76 -13.75 -0.36
N THR A 183 10.98 -12.47 -0.65
CA THR A 183 11.61 -12.00 -1.89
C THR A 183 12.47 -10.78 -1.61
N SER A 184 13.55 -10.61 -2.38
CA SER A 184 14.33 -9.36 -2.36
C SER A 184 13.63 -8.33 -3.23
N MET A 185 13.51 -7.11 -2.73
CA MET A 185 12.95 -6.00 -3.52
C MET A 185 13.94 -5.58 -4.60
N ALA A 186 13.42 -5.27 -5.79
CA ALA A 186 14.23 -4.80 -6.90
C ALA A 186 14.86 -3.43 -6.59
N PRO A 187 16.08 -3.15 -7.07
CA PRO A 187 16.77 -1.88 -6.82
C PRO A 187 15.96 -0.64 -7.22
N GLU A 188 15.26 -0.70 -8.34
CA GLU A 188 14.39 0.38 -8.82
C GLU A 188 13.18 0.61 -7.92
N THR A 189 12.62 -0.45 -7.35
CA THR A 189 11.56 -0.36 -6.33
C THR A 189 12.10 0.32 -5.07
N LEU A 190 13.27 -0.12 -4.59
CA LEU A 190 13.90 0.46 -3.40
C LEU A 190 14.26 1.93 -3.59
N ALA A 191 14.76 2.31 -4.77
CA ALA A 191 15.04 3.71 -5.10
C ALA A 191 13.77 4.58 -5.03
N SER A 192 12.64 4.06 -5.53
CA SER A 192 11.35 4.75 -5.42
C SER A 192 10.88 4.86 -3.97
N LEU A 193 11.00 3.79 -3.18
CA LEU A 193 10.57 3.75 -1.77
C LEU A 193 11.47 4.59 -0.84
N ALA A 194 12.77 4.70 -1.15
CA ALA A 194 13.70 5.56 -0.42
C ALA A 194 13.31 7.04 -0.50
N GLY A 195 12.65 7.44 -1.58
CA GLY A 195 12.13 8.80 -1.76
C GLY A 195 11.00 9.17 -0.78
N ASP A 196 10.33 8.20 -0.18
CA ASP A 196 9.27 8.43 0.83
C ASP A 196 9.86 8.68 2.24
N LEU A 197 11.15 8.43 2.44
CA LEU A 197 11.79 8.45 3.76
C LEU A 197 12.53 9.78 4.02
N ILE A 198 12.44 10.29 5.25
CA ILE A 198 13.14 11.48 5.74
C ILE A 198 14.30 11.12 6.67
#